data_1852bee1c0318339a1fb80052092823a
#
_entry.id   1852bee1c0318339a1fb80052092823a
#
_cell.length_a   1.000
_cell.length_b   1.000
_cell.length_c   1.000
_cell.angle_alpha   90.00
_cell.angle_beta   90.00
_cell.angle_gamma   90.00
#
_symmetry.space_group_name_H-M   'P 1'
#
loop_
_entity.id
_entity.type
_entity.pdbx_description
1 polymer ?
#
loop_
_entity_poly.entity_id
_entity_poly.type
_entity_poly.pdbx_seq_one_letter_code
_entity_poly.pdbx_strand_id
1 'polypeptide(L)'
;MMMTSDPIADMLTRSRNANTAKHDTVDIPASKIKIAIAGILVDEGFIEKYDIIEDGNFKTIRVTLKYGADKNEKIITGIKRISKPGLRVYAGKDEIPSVLGGLGIAILSTNQGIVTDKEARKLKVGGEVLAFVW
;
A
#
# COMPACT_ATOMS: atom_id res chain seq x y z
N MET A 1 11.57 26.57 -3.28
CA MET A 1 12.00 25.24 -3.68
C MET A 1 10.80 24.39 -4.06
N MET A 2 10.87 23.80 -5.21
CA MET A 2 9.84 22.85 -5.64
C MET A 2 10.13 21.48 -5.07
N MET A 3 9.16 20.92 -4.39
CA MET A 3 9.26 19.55 -3.90
C MET A 3 8.21 18.71 -4.60
N THR A 4 8.65 17.62 -5.21
CA THR A 4 7.72 16.65 -5.76
C THR A 4 7.05 15.91 -4.60
N SER A 5 5.73 16.00 -4.54
CA SER A 5 4.95 15.33 -3.52
C SER A 5 4.54 13.94 -4.01
N ASP A 6 4.79 12.92 -3.21
CA ASP A 6 4.32 11.58 -3.46
C ASP A 6 3.68 11.03 -2.17
N PRO A 7 2.38 11.31 -1.97
CA PRO A 7 1.68 10.87 -0.76
C PRO A 7 1.66 9.36 -0.58
N ILE A 8 1.66 8.60 -1.67
CA ILE A 8 1.70 7.14 -1.60
C ILE A 8 3.06 6.67 -1.10
N ALA A 9 4.15 7.23 -1.65
CA ALA A 9 5.50 6.92 -1.18
C ALA A 9 5.68 7.27 0.30
N ASP A 10 5.13 8.41 0.73
CA ASP A 10 5.15 8.82 2.14
C ASP A 10 4.45 7.78 3.03
N MET A 11 3.25 7.34 2.64
CA MET A 11 2.51 6.30 3.35
C MET A 11 3.33 5.01 3.47
N LEU A 12 3.91 4.55 2.37
CA LEU A 12 4.68 3.31 2.34
C LEU A 12 5.95 3.43 3.18
N THR A 13 6.62 4.57 3.13
CA THR A 13 7.83 4.83 3.91
C THR A 13 7.52 4.88 5.40
N ARG A 14 6.46 5.57 5.81
CA ARG A 14 6.03 5.62 7.21
C ARG A 14 5.70 4.23 7.74
N SER A 15 4.98 3.42 6.94
CA SER A 15 4.62 2.05 7.32
C SER A 15 5.87 1.17 7.43
N ARG A 16 6.81 1.29 6.50
CA ARG A 16 8.07 0.54 6.51
C ARG A 16 8.89 0.91 7.75
N ASN A 17 9.05 2.20 8.02
CA ASN A 17 9.85 2.67 9.15
C ASN A 17 9.24 2.26 10.49
N ALA A 18 7.92 2.37 10.63
CA ALA A 18 7.22 1.94 11.84
C ALA A 18 7.35 0.43 12.05
N ASN A 19 7.26 -0.34 10.98
CA ASN A 19 7.43 -1.80 11.02
C ASN A 19 8.87 -2.18 11.45
N THR A 20 9.87 -1.49 10.90
CA THR A 20 11.27 -1.71 11.26
C THR A 20 11.55 -1.34 12.72
N ALA A 21 10.95 -0.24 13.20
CA ALA A 21 11.08 0.21 14.60
C ALA A 21 10.19 -0.58 15.56
N LYS A 22 9.40 -1.54 15.06
CA LYS A 22 8.50 -2.40 15.82
C LYS A 22 7.42 -1.62 16.57
N HIS A 23 6.92 -0.53 15.97
CA HIS A 23 5.81 0.23 16.50
C HIS A 23 4.51 -0.56 16.37
N ASP A 24 3.56 -0.33 17.27
CA ASP A 24 2.23 -0.94 17.18
C ASP A 24 1.37 -0.27 16.14
N THR A 25 1.46 1.05 16.03
CA THR A 25 0.66 1.84 15.10
C THR A 25 1.49 2.88 14.37
N VAL A 26 0.95 3.37 13.27
CA VAL A 26 1.51 4.50 12.53
C VAL A 26 0.36 5.37 12.01
N ASP A 27 0.51 6.68 12.12
CA ASP A 27 -0.48 7.65 11.67
C ASP A 27 -0.06 8.25 10.34
N ILE A 28 -1.00 8.30 9.39
CA ILE A 28 -0.77 8.73 8.03
C ILE A 28 -1.88 9.71 7.64
N PRO A 29 -1.56 10.87 7.04
CA PRO A 29 -2.62 11.75 6.52
C PRO A 29 -3.53 11.01 5.55
N ALA A 30 -4.84 11.14 5.72
CA ALA A 30 -5.81 10.38 4.94
C ALA A 30 -6.03 10.95 3.54
N SER A 31 -6.30 10.06 2.59
CA SER A 31 -6.83 10.38 1.27
C SER A 31 -7.59 9.16 0.77
N LYS A 32 -8.41 9.33 -0.26
CA LYS A 32 -9.19 8.20 -0.81
C LYS A 32 -8.29 7.07 -1.27
N ILE A 33 -7.19 7.40 -1.96
CA ILE A 33 -6.25 6.39 -2.47
C ILE A 33 -5.57 5.67 -1.31
N LYS A 34 -5.11 6.41 -0.30
CA LYS A 34 -4.42 5.81 0.86
C LYS A 34 -5.36 4.92 1.68
N ILE A 35 -6.62 5.32 1.84
CA ILE A 35 -7.63 4.50 2.52
C ILE A 35 -7.85 3.19 1.75
N ALA A 36 -7.94 3.26 0.42
CA ALA A 36 -8.09 2.07 -0.41
C ALA A 36 -6.88 1.14 -0.29
N ILE A 37 -5.67 1.70 -0.27
CA ILE A 37 -4.44 0.93 -0.07
C ILE A 37 -4.44 0.26 1.31
N ALA A 38 -4.83 0.98 2.36
CA ALA A 38 -4.92 0.41 3.71
C ALA A 38 -5.90 -0.76 3.74
N GLY A 39 -7.05 -0.64 3.09
CA GLY A 39 -8.03 -1.71 2.98
C GLY A 39 -7.46 -2.95 2.32
N ILE A 40 -6.69 -2.79 1.24
CA ILE A 40 -6.02 -3.90 0.57
C ILE A 40 -5.00 -4.57 1.50
N LEU A 41 -4.23 -3.80 2.24
CA LEU A 41 -3.23 -4.34 3.16
C LEU A 41 -3.88 -5.15 4.28
N VAL A 42 -5.05 -4.74 4.76
CA VAL A 42 -5.84 -5.53 5.74
C VAL A 42 -6.31 -6.81 5.10
N ASP A 43 -6.95 -6.74 3.93
CA ASP A 43 -7.54 -7.89 3.25
C ASP A 43 -6.49 -8.94 2.89
N GLU A 44 -5.28 -8.50 2.55
CA GLU A 44 -4.18 -9.40 2.20
C GLU A 44 -3.36 -9.84 3.42
N GLY A 45 -3.74 -9.39 4.61
CA GLY A 45 -3.10 -9.84 5.85
C GLY A 45 -1.77 -9.19 6.18
N PHE A 46 -1.44 -8.06 5.56
CA PHE A 46 -0.17 -7.36 5.82
C PHE A 46 -0.24 -6.44 7.03
N ILE A 47 -1.43 -5.92 7.35
CA ILE A 47 -1.65 -5.13 8.56
C ILE A 47 -2.86 -5.68 9.32
N GLU A 48 -2.94 -5.38 10.62
CA GLU A 48 -4.01 -5.87 11.47
C GLU A 48 -5.34 -5.20 11.12
N LYS A 49 -5.34 -3.86 11.14
CA LYS A 49 -6.51 -3.04 10.87
C LYS A 49 -6.09 -1.61 10.61
N TYR A 50 -7.06 -0.79 10.20
CA TYR A 50 -6.87 0.66 10.16
C TYR A 50 -8.12 1.35 10.69
N ASP A 51 -7.93 2.55 11.24
CA ASP A 51 -9.00 3.41 11.72
C ASP A 51 -8.86 4.78 11.11
N ILE A 52 -9.99 5.43 10.83
CA ILE A 52 -10.00 6.81 10.36
C ILE A 52 -10.29 7.70 11.57
N ILE A 53 -9.36 8.60 11.86
CA ILE A 53 -9.47 9.53 12.98
C ILE A 53 -9.70 10.92 12.43
N GLU A 54 -10.78 11.55 12.84
CA GLU A 54 -11.12 12.91 12.43
C GLU A 54 -10.76 13.87 13.55
N ASP A 55 -9.99 14.91 13.20
CA ASP A 55 -9.61 15.99 14.14
C ASP A 55 -9.82 17.30 13.39
N GLY A 56 -10.94 17.94 13.65
CA GLY A 56 -11.35 19.15 12.94
C GLY A 56 -11.54 18.90 11.45
N ASN A 57 -10.76 19.61 10.62
CA ASN A 57 -10.79 19.45 9.18
C ASN A 57 -9.82 18.38 8.66
N PHE A 58 -9.08 17.75 9.56
CA PHE A 58 -8.06 16.78 9.19
C PHE A 58 -8.52 15.36 9.47
N LYS A 59 -8.18 14.47 8.56
CA LYS A 59 -8.42 13.03 8.73
C LYS A 59 -7.08 12.31 8.71
N THR A 60 -6.91 11.39 9.63
CA THR A 60 -5.71 10.57 9.75
C THR A 60 -6.09 9.11 9.69
N ILE A 61 -5.31 8.32 8.94
CA ILE A 61 -5.42 6.87 8.96
C ILE A 61 -4.48 6.37 10.05
N ARG A 62 -5.01 5.71 11.06
CA ARG A 62 -4.20 5.01 12.05
C ARG A 62 -4.10 3.55 11.66
N VAL A 63 -2.93 3.15 11.19
CA VAL A 63 -2.66 1.78 10.78
C VAL A 63 -2.12 1.02 11.98
N THR A 64 -2.77 -0.11 12.32
CA THR A 64 -2.26 -1.02 13.34
C THR A 64 -1.45 -2.10 12.64
N LEU A 65 -0.16 -2.12 12.92
CA LEU A 65 0.78 -3.04 12.28
C LEU A 65 0.59 -4.46 12.81
N LYS A 66 0.97 -5.43 11.99
CA LYS A 66 0.83 -6.84 12.31
C LYS A 66 2.20 -7.48 12.43
N TYR A 67 2.37 -8.30 13.45
CA TYR A 67 3.58 -9.06 13.68
C TYR A 67 3.23 -10.53 13.85
N GLY A 68 4.23 -11.43 13.79
CA GLY A 68 4.05 -12.84 14.07
C GLY A 68 3.91 -13.11 15.57
N ALA A 69 4.43 -14.26 16.03
CA ALA A 69 4.33 -14.65 17.42
C ALA A 69 4.96 -13.65 18.38
N ASP A 70 5.96 -12.90 17.91
CA ASP A 70 6.54 -11.75 18.62
C ASP A 70 6.85 -10.64 17.61
N LYS A 71 7.30 -9.48 18.13
CA LYS A 71 7.59 -8.31 17.28
C LYS A 71 8.84 -8.48 16.42
N ASN A 72 9.58 -9.54 16.57
CA ASN A 72 10.72 -9.85 15.70
C ASN A 72 10.27 -10.51 14.39
N GLU A 73 9.05 -11.05 14.35
CA GLU A 73 8.48 -11.66 13.15
C GLU A 73 7.66 -10.64 12.37
N LYS A 74 8.32 -9.93 11.47
CA LYS A 74 7.63 -8.96 10.61
C LYS A 74 6.76 -9.67 9.59
N ILE A 75 5.52 -9.21 9.43
CA ILE A 75 4.64 -9.70 8.37
C ILE A 75 4.99 -9.00 7.05
N ILE A 76 5.26 -7.69 7.08
CA ILE A 76 5.73 -6.98 5.90
C ILE A 76 7.25 -7.12 5.82
N THR A 77 7.72 -7.80 4.78
CA THR A 77 9.15 -7.97 4.54
C THR A 77 9.71 -6.85 3.69
N GLY A 78 8.96 -6.40 2.70
CA GLY A 78 9.38 -5.31 1.83
C GLY A 78 8.22 -4.55 1.24
N ILE A 79 8.47 -3.28 0.95
CA ILE A 79 7.54 -2.38 0.27
C ILE A 79 8.35 -1.59 -0.75
N LYS A 80 7.89 -1.56 -2.00
CA LYS A 80 8.56 -0.82 -3.05
C LYS A 80 7.56 0.02 -3.84
N ARG A 81 7.80 1.34 -3.90
CA ARG A 81 7.06 2.23 -4.77
C ARG A 81 7.51 2.00 -6.21
N ILE A 82 6.57 1.74 -7.11
CA ILE A 82 6.87 1.45 -8.52
C ILE A 82 6.62 2.67 -9.39
N SER A 83 5.37 3.09 -9.55
CA SER A 83 5.03 4.29 -10.32
C SER A 83 5.26 5.53 -9.46
N LYS A 84 5.93 6.53 -10.02
CA LYS A 84 6.29 7.76 -9.29
C LYS A 84 5.81 8.97 -10.09
N PRO A 85 5.60 10.13 -9.44
CA PRO A 85 5.15 11.33 -10.16
C PRO A 85 5.99 11.70 -11.38
N GLY A 86 7.32 11.51 -11.30
CA GLY A 86 8.23 11.79 -12.42
C GLY A 86 8.45 10.63 -13.38
N LEU A 87 7.92 9.44 -13.06
CA LEU A 87 8.12 8.24 -13.89
C LEU A 87 6.97 7.28 -13.64
N ARG A 88 5.90 7.43 -14.40
CA ARG A 88 4.71 6.58 -14.27
C ARG A 88 4.95 5.22 -14.91
N VAL A 89 4.45 4.17 -14.25
CA VAL A 89 4.58 2.79 -14.71
C VAL A 89 3.19 2.19 -14.85
N TYR A 90 2.88 1.68 -16.03
CA TYR A 90 1.58 1.08 -16.35
C TYR A 90 1.78 -0.36 -16.80
N ALA A 91 0.75 -1.18 -16.60
CA ALA A 91 0.71 -2.55 -17.10
C ALA A 91 -0.62 -2.81 -17.79
N GLY A 92 -0.58 -3.40 -18.98
CA GLY A 92 -1.79 -3.85 -19.66
C GLY A 92 -2.37 -5.10 -18.99
N LYS A 93 -3.60 -5.43 -19.33
CA LYS A 93 -4.31 -6.56 -18.72
C LYS A 93 -3.60 -7.90 -18.86
N ASP A 94 -2.78 -8.05 -19.90
CA ASP A 94 -2.03 -9.29 -20.15
C ASP A 94 -0.60 -9.23 -19.60
N GLU A 95 -0.22 -8.11 -18.98
CA GLU A 95 1.13 -7.86 -18.50
C GLU A 95 1.17 -7.51 -17.01
N ILE A 96 0.17 -7.94 -16.27
CA ILE A 96 0.08 -7.64 -14.83
C ILE A 96 1.24 -8.33 -14.11
N PRO A 97 2.08 -7.58 -13.36
CA PRO A 97 3.22 -8.16 -12.69
C PRO A 97 2.82 -9.09 -11.55
N SER A 98 3.66 -10.06 -11.27
CA SER A 98 3.54 -10.95 -10.12
C SER A 98 4.69 -10.68 -9.18
N VAL A 99 4.44 -10.68 -7.88
CA VAL A 99 5.46 -10.38 -6.87
C VAL A 99 5.83 -11.66 -6.14
N LEU A 100 7.11 -12.03 -6.19
CA LEU A 100 7.65 -13.24 -5.55
C LEU A 100 6.80 -14.49 -5.86
N GLY A 101 6.45 -14.70 -7.13
CA GLY A 101 5.67 -15.87 -7.54
C GLY A 101 4.28 -15.94 -6.93
N GLY A 102 3.71 -14.81 -6.54
CA GLY A 102 2.38 -14.76 -5.93
C GLY A 102 2.38 -14.68 -4.40
N LEU A 103 3.54 -14.74 -3.76
CA LEU A 103 3.63 -14.60 -2.30
C LEU A 103 3.39 -13.16 -1.85
N GLY A 104 3.77 -12.20 -2.69
CA GLY A 104 3.48 -10.78 -2.46
C GLY A 104 2.36 -10.29 -3.33
N ILE A 105 2.09 -9.00 -3.27
CA ILE A 105 1.05 -8.35 -4.08
C ILE A 105 1.62 -7.13 -4.81
N ALA A 106 1.04 -6.85 -5.97
CA ALA A 106 1.16 -5.53 -6.60
C ALA A 106 -0.16 -4.80 -6.37
N ILE A 107 -0.07 -3.51 -6.10
CA ILE A 107 -1.23 -2.64 -5.94
C ILE A 107 -1.35 -1.78 -7.18
N LEU A 108 -2.49 -1.83 -7.87
CA LEU A 108 -2.72 -1.13 -9.12
C LEU A 108 -3.90 -0.16 -9.00
N SER A 109 -3.77 0.96 -9.69
CA SER A 109 -4.88 1.89 -9.89
C SER A 109 -5.47 1.62 -11.27
N THR A 110 -6.72 1.16 -11.31
CA THR A 110 -7.42 0.77 -12.54
C THR A 110 -8.71 1.57 -12.68
N ASN A 111 -9.38 1.39 -13.82
CA ASN A 111 -10.72 1.98 -14.01
C ASN A 111 -11.78 1.33 -13.12
N GLN A 112 -11.46 0.21 -12.48
CA GLN A 112 -12.32 -0.46 -11.51
C GLN A 112 -11.93 -0.12 -10.06
N GLY A 113 -11.01 0.83 -9.87
CA GLY A 113 -10.53 1.26 -8.56
C GLY A 113 -9.13 0.77 -8.25
N ILE A 114 -8.76 0.89 -6.99
CA ILE A 114 -7.46 0.40 -6.49
C ILE A 114 -7.63 -1.08 -6.15
N VAL A 115 -6.85 -1.92 -6.80
CA VAL A 115 -6.97 -3.39 -6.67
C VAL A 115 -5.59 -4.04 -6.60
N THR A 116 -5.57 -5.32 -6.22
CA THR A 116 -4.34 -6.13 -6.26
C THR A 116 -4.11 -6.65 -7.68
N ASP A 117 -2.91 -7.16 -7.94
CA ASP A 117 -2.58 -7.83 -9.20
C ASP A 117 -3.51 -9.02 -9.47
N LYS A 118 -3.84 -9.80 -8.45
CA LYS A 118 -4.74 -10.95 -8.59
C LYS A 118 -6.14 -10.50 -8.99
N GLU A 119 -6.65 -9.46 -8.35
CA GLU A 119 -7.97 -8.92 -8.67
C GLU A 119 -7.98 -8.28 -10.07
N ALA A 120 -6.91 -7.59 -10.46
CA ALA A 120 -6.78 -7.00 -11.80
C ALA A 120 -6.81 -8.08 -12.89
N ARG A 121 -6.12 -9.20 -12.67
CA ARG A 121 -6.17 -10.34 -13.61
C ARG A 121 -7.56 -10.94 -13.72
N LYS A 122 -8.23 -11.07 -12.59
CA LYS A 122 -9.60 -11.59 -12.52
C LYS A 122 -10.58 -10.70 -13.26
N LEU A 123 -10.43 -9.39 -13.11
CA LEU A 123 -11.28 -8.39 -13.78
C LEU A 123 -10.85 -8.13 -15.21
N LYS A 124 -9.70 -8.65 -15.64
CA LYS A 124 -9.12 -8.45 -16.97
C LYS A 124 -8.91 -6.97 -17.28
N VAL A 125 -8.35 -6.25 -16.33
CA VAL A 125 -8.05 -4.81 -16.46
C VAL A 125 -6.57 -4.56 -16.18
N GLY A 126 -6.01 -3.57 -16.87
CA GLY A 126 -4.69 -3.04 -16.58
C GLY A 126 -4.80 -1.69 -15.88
N GLY A 127 -3.67 -1.13 -15.51
CA GLY A 127 -3.63 0.17 -14.86
C GLY A 127 -2.24 0.59 -14.44
N GLU A 128 -2.20 1.62 -13.62
CA GLU A 128 -0.95 2.13 -13.06
C GLU A 128 -0.49 1.21 -11.92
N VAL A 129 0.76 0.75 -12.00
CA VAL A 129 1.34 -0.10 -10.96
C VAL A 129 1.89 0.79 -9.85
N LEU A 130 1.17 0.88 -8.75
CA LEU A 130 1.51 1.81 -7.68
C LEU A 130 2.68 1.31 -6.82
N ALA A 131 2.63 0.07 -6.37
CA ALA A 131 3.60 -0.46 -5.43
C ALA A 131 3.61 -1.98 -5.42
N PHE A 132 4.70 -2.55 -4.91
CA PHE A 132 4.79 -3.97 -4.54
C PHE A 132 4.91 -4.07 -3.03
N VAL A 133 4.26 -5.07 -2.44
CA VAL A 133 4.33 -5.38 -1.00
C VAL A 133 4.50 -6.89 -0.85
N TRP A 134 5.44 -7.28 -0.01
CA TRP A 134 5.66 -8.70 0.27
C TRP A 134 6.16 -8.96 1.69
#